data_0fa04e707cc088755f0d9e71d469334e
#
_entry.id   0fa04e707cc088755f0d9e71d469334e
#
_cell.length_a   1.000
_cell.length_b   1.000
_cell.length_c   1.000
_cell.angle_alpha   90.00
_cell.angle_beta   90.00
_cell.angle_gamma   90.00
#
_symmetry.space_group_name_H-M   'P 1'
#
loop_
_entity.id
_entity.type
_entity.pdbx_description
1 polymer ?
#
loop_
_entity_poly.entity_id
_entity_poly.type
_entity_poly.pdbx_seq_one_letter_code
_entity_poly.pdbx_strand_id
1 'polypeptide(L)'
;SPSVDVDKPVSRQHERDHHRYYGYPCYWSSVGLWGLGAFPGSLSADRRNEVPVEHPEEASDLHLQSAGEVRGYHIEGIDAAIGHVEDFIVDDETWQIRYLVVDTSNWWFGKKVLVAPEWAKRISWADRKVHVDMGREEIKNGPEWKATAAISRDYESQLHDYYGRPVYWSGGDQTA
;
A
#
# COMPACT_ATOMS: atom_id res chain seq x y z
N SER A 1 26.67 0.86 1.03
CA SER A 1 25.20 0.75 1.13
C SER A 1 24.77 -0.68 0.83
N PRO A 2 23.85 -1.26 1.58
CA PRO A 2 23.27 -2.55 1.22
C PRO A 2 22.68 -2.47 -0.19
N SER A 3 22.97 -3.46 -1.03
CA SER A 3 22.43 -3.50 -2.40
C SER A 3 20.96 -3.95 -2.37
N VAL A 4 20.12 -3.27 -3.11
CA VAL A 4 18.70 -3.64 -3.29
C VAL A 4 18.55 -4.28 -4.67
N ASP A 5 18.04 -5.50 -4.70
CA ASP A 5 17.57 -6.13 -5.92
C ASP A 5 16.09 -5.76 -6.08
N VAL A 6 15.79 -4.91 -7.04
CA VAL A 6 14.44 -4.35 -7.23
C VAL A 6 13.41 -5.39 -7.67
N ASP A 7 13.88 -6.56 -8.12
CA ASP A 7 13.03 -7.65 -8.57
C ASP A 7 12.71 -8.65 -7.45
N LYS A 8 13.25 -8.42 -6.24
CA LYS A 8 13.02 -9.30 -5.09
C LYS A 8 12.30 -8.58 -3.95
N PRO A 9 11.43 -9.29 -3.23
CA PRO A 9 10.83 -8.78 -2.01
C PRO A 9 11.89 -8.37 -0.97
N VAL A 10 11.63 -7.29 -0.26
CA VAL A 10 12.52 -6.81 0.80
C VAL A 10 12.06 -7.33 2.15
N SER A 11 12.95 -8.02 2.86
CA SER A 11 12.66 -8.51 4.21
C SER A 11 12.82 -7.43 5.27
N ARG A 12 12.16 -7.60 6.43
CA ARG A 12 12.36 -6.74 7.61
C ARG A 12 13.81 -6.69 8.07
N GLN A 13 14.56 -7.79 7.91
CA GLN A 13 15.96 -7.80 8.24
C GLN A 13 16.77 -6.87 7.32
N HIS A 14 16.52 -6.94 6.01
CA HIS A 14 17.19 -6.07 5.04
C HIS A 14 16.87 -4.58 5.30
N GLU A 15 15.62 -4.26 5.61
CA GLU A 15 15.23 -2.91 5.99
C GLU A 15 15.95 -2.44 7.27
N ARG A 16 16.03 -3.29 8.32
CA ARG A 16 16.77 -2.95 9.54
C ARG A 16 18.24 -2.63 9.24
N ASP A 17 18.90 -3.45 8.43
CA ASP A 17 20.30 -3.25 8.06
C ASP A 17 20.47 -1.98 7.24
N HIS A 18 19.53 -1.67 6.35
CA HIS A 18 19.51 -0.45 5.57
C HIS A 18 19.32 0.79 6.48
N HIS A 19 18.32 0.78 7.34
CA HIS A 19 18.07 1.87 8.29
C HIS A 19 19.25 2.07 9.24
N ARG A 20 19.85 0.97 9.74
CA ARG A 20 21.05 1.02 10.59
C ARG A 20 22.23 1.64 9.85
N TYR A 21 22.45 1.27 8.59
CA TYR A 21 23.53 1.82 7.77
C TYR A 21 23.45 3.34 7.64
N TYR A 22 22.25 3.86 7.40
CA TYR A 22 22.02 5.30 7.26
C TYR A 22 21.72 6.01 8.59
N GLY A 23 21.57 5.29 9.69
CA GLY A 23 21.26 5.85 11.01
C GLY A 23 19.84 6.37 11.15
N TYR A 24 18.88 5.82 10.39
CA TYR A 24 17.47 6.17 10.47
C TYR A 24 16.70 5.19 11.38
N PRO A 25 15.67 5.66 12.12
CA PRO A 25 14.78 4.79 12.86
C PRO A 25 13.91 3.96 11.90
N CYS A 26 13.56 2.73 12.31
CA CYS A 26 12.62 1.91 11.56
C CYS A 26 11.20 2.47 11.73
N TYR A 27 10.45 2.63 10.63
CA TYR A 27 9.10 3.22 10.65
C TYR A 27 8.06 2.36 11.37
N TRP A 28 8.28 1.05 11.48
CA TRP A 28 7.38 0.14 12.19
C TRP A 28 7.61 0.04 13.70
N SER A 29 8.68 0.62 14.21
CA SER A 29 8.99 0.59 15.64
C SER A 29 8.33 1.73 16.44
N SER A 30 7.55 2.60 15.77
CA SER A 30 7.05 3.80 16.40
C SER A 30 5.78 4.35 15.73
N VAL A 31 5.00 5.08 16.52
CA VAL A 31 3.77 5.73 16.05
C VAL A 31 4.12 6.99 15.27
N GLY A 32 3.84 6.99 13.96
CA GLY A 32 4.05 8.13 13.07
C GLY A 32 5.23 7.96 12.09
N LEU A 33 5.27 8.79 11.04
CA LEU A 33 6.24 8.73 9.93
C LEU A 33 7.71 8.81 10.41
N TRP A 34 7.97 9.44 11.55
CA TRP A 34 9.30 9.68 12.11
C TRP A 34 9.50 9.03 13.48
N GLY A 35 8.57 8.19 13.94
CA GLY A 35 8.64 7.57 15.25
C GLY A 35 8.23 8.50 16.41
N LEU A 36 8.20 7.96 17.63
CA LEU A 36 7.92 8.72 18.85
C LEU A 36 8.98 9.81 19.06
N GLY A 37 8.77 10.99 18.44
CA GLY A 37 9.50 12.22 18.74
C GLY A 37 10.95 12.31 18.26
N ALA A 38 11.41 11.38 17.41
CA ALA A 38 12.76 11.45 16.85
C ALA A 38 12.81 12.36 15.62
N PHE A 39 13.05 13.64 15.81
CA PHE A 39 13.58 14.48 14.74
C PHE A 39 15.03 14.05 14.42
N PRO A 40 15.51 14.17 13.17
CA PRO A 40 16.88 13.81 12.81
C PRO A 40 17.99 14.43 13.68
N GLY A 41 17.68 15.51 14.40
CA GLY A 41 18.61 16.18 15.32
C GLY A 41 18.67 15.61 16.74
N SER A 42 17.71 14.75 17.15
CA SER A 42 17.68 14.21 18.53
C SER A 42 18.41 12.86 18.69
N LEU A 43 18.98 12.31 17.62
CA LEU A 43 19.62 11.00 17.61
C LEU A 43 21.04 10.95 18.18
N SER A 44 21.54 12.05 18.76
CA SER A 44 22.95 12.13 19.19
C SER A 44 23.25 11.61 20.60
N ALA A 45 22.26 11.27 21.43
CA ALA A 45 22.51 11.14 22.86
C ALA A 45 22.39 9.73 23.47
N ASP A 46 21.77 8.73 22.82
CA ASP A 46 21.47 7.48 23.52
C ASP A 46 21.71 6.19 22.74
N ARG A 47 22.84 6.09 22.03
CA ARG A 47 23.22 4.88 21.28
C ARG A 47 23.80 3.73 22.13
N ARG A 48 23.78 3.83 23.47
CA ARG A 48 24.54 2.89 24.31
C ARG A 48 23.74 1.77 24.96
N ASN A 49 22.42 1.69 24.83
CA ASN A 49 21.62 0.69 25.54
C ASN A 49 20.55 -0.01 24.70
N GLU A 50 20.75 -0.15 23.40
CA GLU A 50 19.92 -1.12 22.66
C GLU A 50 20.50 -2.52 22.88
N VAL A 51 19.91 -3.24 23.83
CA VAL A 51 20.12 -4.69 23.98
C VAL A 51 19.67 -5.33 22.66
N PRO A 52 20.51 -6.16 22.00
CA PRO A 52 20.07 -6.92 20.85
C PRO A 52 19.00 -7.90 21.32
N VAL A 53 17.75 -7.62 21.01
CA VAL A 53 16.71 -8.64 21.13
C VAL A 53 16.92 -9.56 19.94
N GLU A 54 17.56 -10.71 20.21
CA GLU A 54 17.59 -11.83 19.27
C GLU A 54 16.15 -12.30 19.09
N HIS A 55 15.51 -11.85 18.03
CA HIS A 55 14.30 -12.48 17.56
C HIS A 55 14.71 -13.76 16.81
N PRO A 56 14.10 -14.92 17.12
CA PRO A 56 14.34 -16.14 16.36
C PRO A 56 14.11 -15.85 14.87
N GLU A 57 14.91 -16.49 14.02
CA GLU A 57 14.81 -16.43 12.57
C GLU A 57 13.39 -16.83 12.14
N GLU A 58 12.46 -15.88 12.19
CA GLU A 58 11.17 -16.05 11.54
C GLU A 58 11.44 -16.11 10.04
N ALA A 59 11.04 -17.21 9.46
CA ALA A 59 11.11 -17.47 8.02
C ALA A 59 10.76 -16.21 7.25
N SER A 60 11.72 -15.65 6.55
CA SER A 60 11.79 -14.41 5.82
C SER A 60 10.45 -13.67 5.70
N ASP A 61 10.20 -12.73 6.61
CA ASP A 61 9.05 -11.81 6.54
C ASP A 61 9.23 -10.86 5.33
N LEU A 62 8.94 -11.39 4.15
CA LEU A 62 9.02 -10.69 2.88
C LEU A 62 7.73 -9.89 2.69
N HIS A 63 7.66 -8.67 3.24
CA HIS A 63 6.43 -7.88 3.26
C HIS A 63 6.47 -6.64 2.36
N LEU A 64 7.63 -6.25 1.86
CA LEU A 64 7.75 -5.19 0.86
C LEU A 64 7.95 -5.78 -0.53
N GLN A 65 7.10 -5.37 -1.44
CA GLN A 65 7.16 -5.77 -2.84
C GLN A 65 7.42 -4.54 -3.72
N SER A 66 8.13 -4.74 -4.82
CA SER A 66 8.25 -3.71 -5.85
C SER A 66 6.88 -3.41 -6.45
N ALA A 67 6.56 -2.13 -6.64
CA ALA A 67 5.35 -1.74 -7.37
C ALA A 67 5.33 -2.32 -8.79
N GLY A 68 6.51 -2.46 -9.43
CA GLY A 68 6.65 -3.12 -10.72
C GLY A 68 6.23 -4.59 -10.69
N GLU A 69 6.50 -5.30 -9.58
CA GLU A 69 6.10 -6.70 -9.41
C GLU A 69 4.59 -6.84 -9.21
N VAL A 70 3.96 -5.92 -8.47
CA VAL A 70 2.51 -5.96 -8.21
C VAL A 70 1.69 -5.58 -9.44
N ARG A 71 2.27 -4.87 -10.39
CA ARG A 71 1.62 -4.65 -11.70
C ARG A 71 1.38 -5.98 -12.39
N GLY A 72 0.18 -6.18 -12.90
CA GLY A 72 -0.26 -7.42 -13.51
C GLY A 72 -0.82 -8.46 -12.53
N TYR A 73 -0.84 -8.21 -11.22
CA TYR A 73 -1.53 -9.07 -10.27
C TYR A 73 -3.03 -9.09 -10.57
N HIS A 74 -3.61 -10.27 -10.48
CA HIS A 74 -5.05 -10.44 -10.68
C HIS A 74 -5.83 -9.92 -9.47
N ILE A 75 -6.95 -9.24 -9.75
CA ILE A 75 -7.91 -8.84 -8.73
C ILE A 75 -9.03 -9.86 -8.69
N GLU A 76 -9.18 -10.52 -7.54
CA GLU A 76 -10.23 -11.48 -7.25
C GLU A 76 -11.28 -10.85 -6.33
N GLY A 77 -12.51 -10.77 -6.81
CA GLY A 77 -13.67 -10.38 -6.00
C GLY A 77 -14.21 -11.54 -5.18
N ILE A 78 -15.31 -11.29 -4.47
CA ILE A 78 -15.97 -12.33 -3.66
C ILE A 78 -16.65 -13.41 -4.49
N ASP A 79 -16.98 -13.13 -5.74
CA ASP A 79 -17.77 -13.98 -6.64
C ASP A 79 -17.01 -14.38 -7.92
N ALA A 80 -16.09 -13.57 -8.39
CA ALA A 80 -15.33 -13.84 -9.62
C ALA A 80 -14.08 -12.96 -9.74
N ALA A 81 -13.21 -13.32 -10.71
CA ALA A 81 -12.11 -12.47 -11.14
C ALA A 81 -12.63 -11.15 -11.74
N ILE A 82 -12.01 -10.05 -11.36
CA ILE A 82 -12.42 -8.69 -11.74
C ILE A 82 -11.53 -8.15 -12.87
N GLY A 83 -10.22 -8.35 -12.76
CA GLY A 83 -9.26 -7.81 -13.71
C GLY A 83 -7.85 -7.94 -13.19
N HIS A 84 -7.01 -6.98 -13.50
CA HIS A 84 -5.63 -6.95 -13.03
C HIS A 84 -5.17 -5.54 -12.67
N VAL A 85 -4.16 -5.46 -11.81
CA VAL A 85 -3.52 -4.19 -11.46
C VAL A 85 -2.74 -3.69 -12.67
N GLU A 86 -3.14 -2.55 -13.20
CA GLU A 86 -2.45 -1.90 -14.32
C GLU A 86 -1.42 -0.88 -13.81
N ASP A 87 -1.81 -0.08 -12.81
CA ASP A 87 -0.97 0.99 -12.28
C ASP A 87 -1.38 1.38 -10.85
N PHE A 88 -0.74 2.41 -10.31
CA PHE A 88 -0.99 2.93 -8.96
C PHE A 88 -1.21 4.44 -9.00
N ILE A 89 -2.05 4.93 -8.12
CA ILE A 89 -2.18 6.35 -7.81
C ILE A 89 -1.47 6.60 -6.49
N VAL A 90 -0.49 7.48 -6.52
CA VAL A 90 0.34 7.85 -5.38
C VAL A 90 0.01 9.28 -4.98
N ASP A 91 -0.16 9.50 -3.71
CA ASP A 91 -0.29 10.82 -3.10
C ASP A 91 1.09 11.49 -3.10
N ASP A 92 1.21 12.65 -3.72
CA ASP A 92 2.50 13.33 -3.94
C ASP A 92 3.04 14.06 -2.68
N GLU A 93 2.20 14.25 -1.68
CA GLU A 93 2.61 14.82 -0.39
C GLU A 93 3.10 13.73 0.57
N THR A 94 2.37 12.63 0.67
CA THR A 94 2.63 11.55 1.65
C THR A 94 3.36 10.35 1.09
N TRP A 95 3.47 10.24 -0.24
CA TRP A 95 4.02 9.11 -0.99
C TRP A 95 3.30 7.78 -0.73
N GLN A 96 2.07 7.86 -0.27
CA GLN A 96 1.24 6.67 -0.06
C GLN A 96 0.52 6.27 -1.35
N ILE A 97 0.44 4.97 -1.60
CA ILE A 97 -0.42 4.43 -2.65
C ILE A 97 -1.86 4.57 -2.17
N ARG A 98 -2.63 5.43 -2.82
CA ARG A 98 -4.04 5.66 -2.51
C ARG A 98 -4.96 4.71 -3.23
N TYR A 99 -4.65 4.40 -4.50
CA TYR A 99 -5.49 3.51 -5.30
C TYR A 99 -4.63 2.60 -6.19
N LEU A 100 -5.14 1.40 -6.41
CA LEU A 100 -4.78 0.52 -7.50
C LEU A 100 -5.64 0.90 -8.70
N VAL A 101 -5.03 1.09 -9.85
CA VAL A 101 -5.74 1.21 -11.13
C VAL A 101 -5.98 -0.21 -11.64
N VAL A 102 -7.23 -0.60 -11.71
CA VAL A 102 -7.63 -1.94 -12.13
C VAL A 102 -8.20 -1.89 -13.55
N ASP A 103 -7.57 -2.63 -14.44
CA ASP A 103 -8.09 -2.86 -15.79
C ASP A 103 -9.04 -4.06 -15.78
N THR A 104 -10.28 -3.83 -16.19
CA THR A 104 -11.34 -4.84 -16.28
C THR A 104 -11.54 -5.37 -17.70
N SER A 105 -10.62 -5.07 -18.64
CA SER A 105 -10.77 -5.38 -20.08
C SER A 105 -10.93 -6.85 -20.40
N ASN A 106 -10.52 -7.75 -19.51
CA ASN A 106 -10.64 -9.21 -19.70
C ASN A 106 -12.09 -9.69 -19.85
N TRP A 107 -13.07 -8.88 -19.45
CA TRP A 107 -14.49 -9.27 -19.48
C TRP A 107 -15.47 -8.11 -19.73
N TRP A 108 -14.99 -6.86 -19.78
CA TRP A 108 -15.82 -5.69 -20.02
C TRP A 108 -15.03 -4.61 -20.79
N PHE A 109 -15.63 -3.93 -21.74
CA PHE A 109 -15.11 -2.94 -22.71
C PHE A 109 -14.01 -1.97 -22.21
N GLY A 110 -12.92 -2.48 -21.60
CA GLY A 110 -11.74 -1.68 -21.24
C GLY A 110 -11.98 -0.60 -20.19
N LYS A 111 -12.92 -0.81 -19.28
CA LYS A 111 -13.18 0.12 -18.17
C LYS A 111 -12.05 0.02 -17.13
N LYS A 112 -11.53 1.17 -16.73
CA LYS A 112 -10.61 1.28 -15.60
C LYS A 112 -11.36 1.75 -14.36
N VAL A 113 -11.07 1.14 -13.23
CA VAL A 113 -11.66 1.48 -11.94
C VAL A 113 -10.57 1.66 -10.91
N LEU A 114 -10.84 2.43 -9.85
CA LEU A 114 -9.94 2.60 -8.73
C LEU A 114 -10.38 1.73 -7.55
N VAL A 115 -9.41 1.04 -6.95
CA VAL A 115 -9.62 0.21 -5.75
C VAL A 115 -8.59 0.65 -4.71
N ALA A 116 -9.04 1.08 -3.52
CA ALA A 116 -8.11 1.43 -2.46
C ALA A 116 -7.41 0.17 -1.91
N PRO A 117 -6.10 0.22 -1.61
CA PRO A 117 -5.37 -0.90 -1.03
C PRO A 117 -6.00 -1.41 0.27
N GLU A 118 -6.63 -0.53 1.04
CA GLU A 118 -7.32 -0.83 2.31
C GLU A 118 -8.56 -1.72 2.12
N TRP A 119 -9.10 -1.79 0.90
CA TRP A 119 -10.23 -2.66 0.56
C TRP A 119 -9.78 -4.08 0.21
N ALA A 120 -8.47 -4.31 0.10
CA ALA A 120 -7.92 -5.65 -0.07
C ALA A 120 -7.96 -6.40 1.26
N LYS A 121 -8.61 -7.57 1.27
CA LYS A 121 -8.63 -8.48 2.42
C LYS A 121 -7.34 -9.27 2.56
N ARG A 122 -6.73 -9.61 1.44
CA ARG A 122 -5.55 -10.44 1.38
C ARG A 122 -4.81 -10.25 0.06
N ILE A 123 -3.49 -10.27 0.12
CA ILE A 123 -2.62 -10.37 -1.05
C ILE A 123 -1.93 -11.73 -1.02
N SER A 124 -2.10 -12.51 -2.07
CA SER A 124 -1.37 -13.76 -2.27
C SER A 124 -0.21 -13.51 -3.22
N TRP A 125 0.97 -13.39 -2.66
CA TRP A 125 2.19 -13.13 -3.44
C TRP A 125 2.55 -14.33 -4.34
N ALA A 126 2.37 -15.55 -3.81
CA ALA A 126 2.65 -16.78 -4.55
C ALA A 126 1.73 -16.95 -5.78
N ASP A 127 0.45 -16.57 -5.64
CA ASP A 127 -0.54 -16.69 -6.71
C ASP A 127 -0.65 -15.42 -7.56
N ARG A 128 0.06 -14.36 -7.19
CA ARG A 128 -0.02 -13.03 -7.81
C ARG A 128 -1.45 -12.49 -7.86
N LYS A 129 -2.13 -12.53 -6.70
CA LYS A 129 -3.54 -12.15 -6.57
C LYS A 129 -3.78 -11.17 -5.43
N VAL A 130 -4.65 -10.21 -5.67
CA VAL A 130 -5.21 -9.32 -4.67
C VAL A 130 -6.69 -9.67 -4.48
N HIS A 131 -7.06 -10.07 -3.29
CA HIS A 131 -8.45 -10.42 -2.96
C HIS A 131 -9.15 -9.22 -2.34
N VAL A 132 -10.25 -8.80 -2.94
CA VAL A 132 -11.05 -7.65 -2.50
C VAL A 132 -12.43 -8.10 -2.02
N ASP A 133 -13.01 -7.31 -1.12
CA ASP A 133 -14.33 -7.57 -0.53
C ASP A 133 -15.45 -6.90 -1.33
N MET A 134 -15.42 -7.11 -2.64
CA MET A 134 -16.39 -6.52 -3.56
C MET A 134 -16.74 -7.52 -4.64
N GLY A 135 -18.00 -7.48 -5.08
CA GLY A 135 -18.49 -8.32 -6.16
C GLY A 135 -18.12 -7.76 -7.54
N ARG A 136 -18.08 -8.64 -8.52
CA ARG A 136 -17.78 -8.28 -9.91
C ARG A 136 -18.77 -7.27 -10.50
N GLU A 137 -20.07 -7.47 -10.25
CA GLU A 137 -21.10 -6.56 -10.72
C GLU A 137 -21.06 -5.19 -10.01
N GLU A 138 -20.68 -5.18 -8.74
CA GLU A 138 -20.48 -3.96 -7.98
C GLU A 138 -19.36 -3.12 -8.61
N ILE A 139 -18.21 -3.72 -8.89
CA ILE A 139 -17.08 -3.05 -9.54
C ILE A 139 -17.44 -2.61 -10.97
N LYS A 140 -18.16 -3.43 -11.71
CA LYS A 140 -18.62 -3.10 -13.05
C LYS A 140 -19.47 -1.83 -13.10
N ASN A 141 -20.36 -1.65 -12.13
CA ASN A 141 -21.26 -0.51 -12.06
C ASN A 141 -20.66 0.70 -11.32
N GLY A 142 -19.48 0.53 -10.71
CA GLY A 142 -18.78 1.57 -9.98
C GLY A 142 -18.28 2.73 -10.87
N PRO A 143 -17.80 3.82 -10.25
CA PRO A 143 -17.27 4.97 -10.97
C PRO A 143 -16.10 4.57 -11.88
N GLU A 144 -16.18 4.97 -13.16
CA GLU A 144 -15.09 4.80 -14.11
C GLU A 144 -14.01 5.84 -13.87
N TRP A 145 -12.76 5.43 -13.89
CA TRP A 145 -11.63 6.35 -13.87
C TRP A 145 -11.02 6.50 -15.27
N LYS A 146 -10.73 7.74 -15.66
CA LYS A 146 -10.05 8.07 -16.92
C LYS A 146 -8.67 8.60 -16.62
N ALA A 147 -7.64 7.98 -17.18
CA ALA A 147 -6.24 8.32 -16.95
C ALA A 147 -5.86 9.78 -17.28
N THR A 148 -6.68 10.45 -18.10
CA THR A 148 -6.48 11.86 -18.46
C THR A 148 -7.09 12.85 -17.46
N ALA A 149 -7.87 12.37 -16.49
CA ALA A 149 -8.52 13.22 -15.49
C ALA A 149 -7.71 13.23 -14.21
N ALA A 150 -7.45 14.42 -13.66
CA ALA A 150 -6.95 14.56 -12.30
C ALA A 150 -8.00 13.99 -11.32
N ILE A 151 -7.54 13.30 -10.29
CA ILE A 151 -8.42 12.80 -9.23
C ILE A 151 -8.77 13.97 -8.33
N SER A 152 -10.06 14.37 -8.35
CA SER A 152 -10.58 15.39 -7.46
C SER A 152 -11.14 14.78 -6.19
N ARG A 153 -11.20 15.56 -5.11
CA ARG A 153 -11.87 15.15 -3.86
C ARG A 153 -13.35 14.77 -4.07
N ASP A 154 -14.03 15.43 -5.01
CA ASP A 154 -15.41 15.08 -5.34
C ASP A 154 -15.52 13.70 -5.97
N TYR A 155 -14.59 13.35 -6.86
CA TYR A 155 -14.52 12.00 -7.43
C TYR A 155 -14.20 10.95 -6.36
N GLU A 156 -13.24 11.21 -5.49
CA GLU A 156 -12.90 10.31 -4.37
C GLU A 156 -14.10 10.12 -3.42
N SER A 157 -14.82 11.21 -3.09
CA SER A 157 -16.02 11.12 -2.25
C SER A 157 -17.09 10.24 -2.91
N GLN A 158 -17.38 10.45 -4.20
CA GLN A 158 -18.31 9.61 -4.94
C GLN A 158 -17.88 8.14 -5.01
N LEU A 159 -16.58 7.88 -5.15
CA LEU A 159 -16.01 6.55 -5.18
C LEU A 159 -16.21 5.84 -3.85
N HIS A 160 -15.85 6.50 -2.74
CA HIS A 160 -15.98 5.94 -1.39
C HIS A 160 -17.45 5.76 -1.00
N ASP A 161 -18.32 6.73 -1.32
CA ASP A 161 -19.76 6.65 -1.07
C ASP A 161 -20.40 5.48 -1.84
N TYR A 162 -20.02 5.30 -3.11
CA TYR A 162 -20.53 4.21 -3.92
C TYR A 162 -20.21 2.83 -3.31
N TYR A 163 -18.98 2.63 -2.80
CA TYR A 163 -18.57 1.38 -2.17
C TYR A 163 -18.90 1.30 -0.68
N GLY A 164 -19.57 2.30 -0.11
CA GLY A 164 -19.89 2.35 1.32
C GLY A 164 -18.66 2.33 2.22
N ARG A 165 -17.57 2.93 1.78
CA ARG A 165 -16.29 2.95 2.50
C ARG A 165 -15.98 4.34 3.05
N PRO A 166 -15.40 4.42 4.26
CA PRO A 166 -14.99 5.72 4.81
C PRO A 166 -13.88 6.35 3.96
N VAL A 167 -13.89 7.66 3.87
CA VAL A 167 -12.80 8.41 3.23
C VAL A 167 -11.59 8.50 4.16
N TYR A 168 -10.38 8.40 3.63
CA TYR A 168 -9.15 8.37 4.44
C TYR A 168 -8.79 9.71 5.11
N TRP A 169 -9.34 10.82 4.62
CA TRP A 169 -9.09 12.16 5.20
C TRP A 169 -10.08 12.55 6.30
N SER A 170 -11.11 11.76 6.59
CA SER A 170 -12.07 12.05 7.66
C SER A 170 -11.58 11.69 9.07
N GLY A 171 -10.42 11.06 9.22
CA GLY A 171 -9.86 10.64 10.50
C GLY A 171 -9.13 11.74 11.29
N GLY A 172 -9.08 12.97 10.80
CA GLY A 172 -8.32 14.09 11.40
C GLY A 172 -9.11 15.09 12.25
N ASP A 173 -10.44 14.97 12.34
CA ASP A 173 -11.28 16.02 12.95
C ASP A 173 -12.18 15.54 14.10
N GLN A 174 -11.62 14.73 15.01
CA GLN A 174 -12.26 14.43 16.29
C GLN A 174 -11.34 14.75 17.45
N THR A 175 -10.95 16.02 17.57
CA THR A 175 -10.56 16.62 18.85
C THR A 175 -10.99 18.10 18.87
N ALA A 176 -12.19 18.33 19.29
CA ALA A 176 -12.62 19.60 19.86
C ALA A 176 -13.22 19.31 21.23
#